data_03cdd50c12b095ada2e0fcc5985bf190
#
_entry.id   03cdd50c12b095ada2e0fcc5985bf190
#
_cell.length_a   1.000
_cell.length_b   1.000
_cell.length_c   1.000
_cell.angle_alpha   90.00
_cell.angle_beta   90.00
_cell.angle_gamma   90.00
#
_symmetry.space_group_name_H-M   'P 1'
#
loop_
_entity.id
_entity.type
_entity.pdbx_description
1 polymer ?
#
loop_
_entity_poly.entity_id
_entity_poly.type
_entity_poly.pdbx_seq_one_letter_code
_entity_poly.pdbx_strand_id
1 'polypeptide(L)'
;MDLISLDRIRAAHDRAELTLGPRSAPLAGGTWLFSEPQPDLEELVDLTTLGWPAVEVTPEGLSLAATCTIRTLVDLPPAAGWASQHLVARCARSLAASEKIWDSASVGGNICLALPAGALTSFAVALDATALVWTPDGGERREPVASLVTGVRTTSLGLGDVLRSVSVASEVLAQPVAFRRIALTRHGRSGAIVVGRRDDAGGLVVTLTAGVTHPHRLAFPTVPTPTELRAALEAVDDWYDDPHGAPEWRRAMTLRLAEQVREELA
;
A
#
# COMPACT_ATOMS: atom_id res chain seq x y z
N MET A 1 1.41 -12.85 20.57
CA MET A 1 0.36 -13.90 20.73
C MET A 1 0.92 -15.18 20.18
N ASP A 2 0.69 -16.30 20.84
CA ASP A 2 1.18 -17.59 20.36
C ASP A 2 0.21 -18.11 19.28
N LEU A 3 0.75 -18.50 18.13
CA LEU A 3 -0.01 -19.14 17.06
C LEU A 3 -0.10 -20.65 17.35
N ILE A 4 -1.05 -21.02 18.19
CA ILE A 4 -1.21 -22.41 18.68
C ILE A 4 -1.62 -23.42 17.60
N SER A 5 -2.12 -22.94 16.47
CA SER A 5 -2.46 -23.77 15.29
C SER A 5 -1.27 -24.00 14.36
N LEU A 6 -0.16 -23.31 14.60
CA LEU A 6 1.00 -23.35 13.70
C LEU A 6 1.88 -24.56 14.02
N ASP A 7 2.01 -25.47 13.08
CA ASP A 7 2.86 -26.67 13.22
C ASP A 7 4.31 -26.39 12.86
N ARG A 8 4.55 -25.48 11.89
CA ARG A 8 5.91 -25.20 11.41
C ARG A 8 6.08 -23.83 10.77
N ILE A 9 7.33 -23.35 10.81
CA ILE A 9 7.84 -22.26 9.98
C ILE A 9 8.93 -22.84 9.09
N ARG A 10 8.78 -22.69 7.78
CA ARG A 10 9.73 -23.23 6.79
C ARG A 10 10.45 -22.07 6.10
N ALA A 11 11.78 -22.14 6.03
CA ALA A 11 12.57 -21.27 5.19
C ALA A 11 12.39 -21.65 3.71
N ALA A 12 12.35 -20.64 2.82
CA ALA A 12 12.45 -20.84 1.37
C ALA A 12 13.73 -20.17 0.88
N HIS A 13 14.60 -20.92 0.22
CA HIS A 13 15.88 -20.41 -0.27
C HIS A 13 15.87 -20.09 -1.76
N ASP A 14 14.90 -20.62 -2.48
CA ASP A 14 14.65 -20.31 -3.87
C ASP A 14 13.15 -20.31 -4.20
N ARG A 15 12.83 -19.94 -5.45
CA ARG A 15 11.45 -19.86 -5.91
C ARG A 15 10.74 -21.22 -5.95
N ALA A 16 11.44 -22.31 -6.24
CA ALA A 16 10.84 -23.64 -6.33
C ALA A 16 10.35 -24.15 -4.97
N GLU A 17 10.95 -23.64 -3.89
CA GLU A 17 10.55 -23.93 -2.52
C GLU A 17 9.34 -23.12 -2.04
N LEU A 18 8.87 -22.12 -2.81
CA LEU A 18 7.70 -21.31 -2.49
C LEU A 18 6.37 -22.03 -2.78
N THR A 19 6.19 -23.19 -2.18
CA THR A 19 4.91 -23.92 -2.29
C THR A 19 4.00 -23.54 -1.14
N LEU A 20 2.84 -22.91 -1.45
CA LEU A 20 1.84 -22.49 -0.48
C LEU A 20 0.57 -23.30 -0.66
N GLY A 21 0.18 -24.03 0.37
CA GLY A 21 -1.09 -24.73 0.44
C GLY A 21 -2.22 -23.90 1.03
N PRO A 22 -3.44 -24.43 1.11
CA PRO A 22 -4.62 -23.70 1.62
C PRO A 22 -4.49 -23.26 3.09
N ARG A 23 -3.62 -23.91 3.88
CA ARG A 23 -3.35 -23.58 5.29
C ARG A 23 -1.94 -23.03 5.51
N SER A 24 -1.30 -22.56 4.43
CA SER A 24 0.02 -21.93 4.47
C SER A 24 -0.09 -20.45 4.19
N ALA A 25 0.76 -19.63 4.80
CA ALA A 25 0.89 -18.22 4.49
C ALA A 25 2.34 -17.80 4.31
N PRO A 26 2.63 -16.84 3.41
CA PRO A 26 3.95 -16.23 3.31
C PRO A 26 4.23 -15.38 4.56
N LEU A 27 5.42 -15.53 5.11
CA LEU A 27 5.93 -14.75 6.23
C LEU A 27 7.01 -13.79 5.75
N ALA A 28 6.81 -12.50 5.98
CA ALA A 28 7.87 -11.49 5.92
C ALA A 28 8.14 -10.98 7.35
N GLY A 29 7.73 -9.77 7.69
CA GLY A 29 7.97 -9.25 9.04
C GLY A 29 7.07 -9.78 10.15
N GLY A 30 6.00 -10.52 9.85
CA GLY A 30 5.12 -11.18 10.83
C GLY A 30 4.30 -10.27 11.75
N THR A 31 4.44 -8.95 11.64
CA THR A 31 3.87 -7.98 12.59
C THR A 31 2.35 -8.07 12.73
N TRP A 32 1.65 -8.45 11.67
CA TRP A 32 0.21 -8.72 11.73
C TRP A 32 -0.09 -10.18 12.06
N LEU A 33 0.59 -11.13 11.42
CA LEU A 33 0.37 -12.56 11.64
C LEU A 33 0.48 -12.95 13.12
N PHE A 34 1.46 -12.37 13.84
CA PHE A 34 1.65 -12.64 15.27
C PHE A 34 0.84 -11.73 16.20
N SER A 35 0.08 -10.75 15.69
CA SER A 35 -0.77 -9.88 16.52
C SER A 35 -2.22 -10.36 16.62
N GLU A 36 -2.68 -11.17 15.69
CA GLU A 36 -4.05 -11.66 15.59
C GLU A 36 -4.08 -13.20 15.59
N PRO A 37 -5.12 -13.86 16.15
CA PRO A 37 -5.29 -15.30 16.02
C PRO A 37 -5.39 -15.73 14.56
N GLN A 38 -4.69 -16.80 14.19
CA GLN A 38 -4.67 -17.39 12.85
C GLN A 38 -5.12 -18.87 12.90
N PRO A 39 -6.40 -19.17 13.21
CA PRO A 39 -6.84 -20.55 13.51
C PRO A 39 -6.74 -21.48 12.29
N ASP A 40 -6.74 -20.93 11.09
CA ASP A 40 -6.73 -21.69 9.84
C ASP A 40 -5.31 -21.93 9.28
N LEU A 41 -4.26 -21.38 9.93
CA LEU A 41 -2.88 -21.54 9.47
C LEU A 41 -2.18 -22.69 10.22
N GLU A 42 -1.48 -23.55 9.47
CA GLU A 42 -0.62 -24.60 9.97
C GLU A 42 0.86 -24.36 9.63
N GLU A 43 1.12 -23.61 8.54
CA GLU A 43 2.48 -23.35 8.06
C GLU A 43 2.69 -21.88 7.73
N LEU A 44 3.88 -21.38 8.10
CA LEU A 44 4.41 -20.13 7.56
C LEU A 44 5.64 -20.43 6.69
N VAL A 45 5.71 -19.79 5.52
CA VAL A 45 6.87 -19.86 4.61
C VAL A 45 7.62 -18.54 4.68
N ASP A 46 8.82 -18.60 5.25
CA ASP A 46 9.64 -17.40 5.45
C ASP A 46 10.25 -16.91 4.13
N LEU A 47 9.78 -15.76 3.67
CA LEU A 47 10.27 -15.09 2.46
C LEU A 47 11.59 -14.34 2.70
N THR A 48 11.97 -14.06 3.95
CA THR A 48 13.18 -13.28 4.23
C THR A 48 14.44 -14.05 3.90
N THR A 49 14.36 -15.38 3.87
CA THR A 49 15.45 -16.29 3.52
C THR A 49 15.77 -16.35 2.01
N LEU A 50 14.89 -15.76 1.17
CA LEU A 50 15.11 -15.70 -0.29
C LEU A 50 16.20 -14.70 -0.71
N GLY A 51 16.68 -13.86 0.23
CA GLY A 51 17.78 -12.92 -0.03
C GLY A 51 17.45 -11.85 -1.08
N TRP A 52 16.18 -11.49 -1.23
CA TRP A 52 15.78 -10.45 -2.19
C TRP A 52 16.40 -9.10 -1.84
N PRO A 53 17.04 -8.39 -2.81
CA PRO A 53 17.43 -7.00 -2.58
C PRO A 53 16.23 -6.17 -2.12
N ALA A 54 16.34 -5.57 -0.93
CA ALA A 54 15.21 -4.85 -0.35
C ALA A 54 14.77 -3.66 -1.22
N VAL A 55 15.76 -2.94 -1.79
CA VAL A 55 15.56 -1.76 -2.63
C VAL A 55 16.51 -1.84 -3.81
N GLU A 56 15.98 -1.63 -5.00
CA GLU A 56 16.75 -1.49 -6.24
C GLU A 56 16.37 -0.16 -6.89
N VAL A 57 17.35 0.69 -7.12
CA VAL A 57 17.19 1.97 -7.82
C VAL A 57 17.89 1.86 -9.16
N THR A 58 17.13 2.07 -10.22
CA THR A 58 17.61 2.02 -11.60
C THR A 58 17.19 3.28 -12.36
N PRO A 59 17.68 3.53 -13.57
CA PRO A 59 17.18 4.64 -14.40
C PRO A 59 15.68 4.57 -14.66
N GLU A 60 15.10 3.36 -14.66
CA GLU A 60 13.67 3.12 -14.88
C GLU A 60 12.82 3.45 -13.64
N GLY A 61 13.44 3.50 -12.45
CA GLY A 61 12.75 3.88 -11.22
C GLY A 61 13.19 3.11 -9.98
N LEU A 62 12.24 2.92 -9.07
CA LEU A 62 12.39 2.28 -7.76
C LEU A 62 11.69 0.92 -7.77
N SER A 63 12.39 -0.14 -7.39
CA SER A 63 11.81 -1.45 -7.11
C SER A 63 12.02 -1.82 -5.65
N LEU A 64 10.96 -2.26 -4.99
CA LEU A 64 10.91 -2.64 -3.58
C LEU A 64 10.54 -4.12 -3.48
N ALA A 65 11.39 -4.94 -2.86
CA ALA A 65 10.99 -6.30 -2.54
C ALA A 65 9.79 -6.32 -1.60
N ALA A 66 8.94 -7.32 -1.70
CA ALA A 66 7.83 -7.49 -0.75
C ALA A 66 8.31 -7.60 0.71
N THR A 67 9.53 -8.10 0.91
CA THR A 67 10.20 -8.21 2.22
C THR A 67 10.89 -6.92 2.66
N CYS A 68 10.97 -5.88 1.81
CA CYS A 68 11.53 -4.58 2.19
C CYS A 68 10.80 -4.02 3.41
N THR A 69 11.52 -3.69 4.48
CA THR A 69 10.90 -3.13 5.68
C THR A 69 10.51 -1.68 5.47
N ILE A 70 9.53 -1.21 6.24
CA ILE A 70 9.14 0.21 6.23
C ILE A 70 10.33 1.08 6.63
N ARG A 71 11.16 0.63 7.59
CA ARG A 71 12.37 1.32 8.03
C ARG A 71 13.32 1.54 6.85
N THR A 72 13.67 0.47 6.15
CA THR A 72 14.57 0.52 4.99
C THR A 72 14.07 1.52 3.93
N LEU A 73 12.76 1.53 3.67
CA LEU A 73 12.15 2.44 2.71
C LEU A 73 12.16 3.90 3.18
N VAL A 74 11.88 4.15 4.47
CA VAL A 74 11.87 5.52 5.05
C VAL A 74 13.27 6.11 5.13
N ASP A 75 14.27 5.27 5.41
CA ASP A 75 15.67 5.67 5.54
C ASP A 75 16.39 5.75 4.18
N LEU A 76 15.70 5.50 3.07
CA LEU A 76 16.27 5.63 1.73
C LEU A 76 16.78 7.07 1.51
N PRO A 77 18.05 7.24 1.15
CA PRO A 77 18.62 8.58 0.90
C PRO A 77 17.81 9.33 -0.17
N PRO A 78 17.72 10.66 -0.05
CA PRO A 78 17.08 11.48 -1.08
C PRO A 78 17.73 11.26 -2.44
N ALA A 79 16.91 10.90 -3.45
CA ALA A 79 17.35 10.75 -4.82
C ALA A 79 17.09 12.02 -5.62
N ALA A 80 18.09 12.45 -6.39
CA ALA A 80 17.94 13.64 -7.23
C ALA A 80 16.81 13.46 -8.26
N GLY A 81 15.95 14.45 -8.37
CA GLY A 81 14.82 14.42 -9.30
C GLY A 81 13.57 13.70 -8.78
N TRP A 82 13.57 13.07 -7.60
CA TRP A 82 12.39 12.39 -7.05
C TRP A 82 11.58 13.32 -6.14
N ALA A 83 10.76 14.19 -6.75
CA ALA A 83 9.94 15.15 -6.02
C ALA A 83 8.94 14.47 -5.05
N SER A 84 8.46 13.27 -5.40
CA SER A 84 7.49 12.51 -4.59
C SER A 84 8.10 11.65 -3.48
N GLN A 85 9.42 11.55 -3.36
CA GLN A 85 10.07 10.65 -2.38
C GLN A 85 9.62 10.90 -0.93
N HIS A 86 9.33 12.14 -0.57
CA HIS A 86 8.86 12.50 0.78
C HIS A 86 7.52 11.86 1.16
N LEU A 87 6.73 11.38 0.17
CA LEU A 87 5.47 10.68 0.40
C LEU A 87 5.66 9.40 1.22
N VAL A 88 6.79 8.70 1.05
CA VAL A 88 7.15 7.51 1.82
C VAL A 88 7.02 7.77 3.33
N ALA A 89 7.71 8.79 3.82
CA ALA A 89 7.72 9.10 5.25
C ALA A 89 6.34 9.59 5.74
N ARG A 90 5.58 10.29 4.90
CA ARG A 90 4.21 10.70 5.23
C ARG A 90 3.26 9.52 5.35
N CYS A 91 3.33 8.58 4.41
CA CYS A 91 2.55 7.36 4.45
C CYS A 91 2.95 6.48 5.65
N ALA A 92 4.25 6.24 5.88
CA ALA A 92 4.72 5.45 7.01
C ALA A 92 4.22 6.00 8.36
N ARG A 93 4.28 7.33 8.56
CA ARG A 93 3.73 7.99 9.77
C ARG A 93 2.22 7.94 9.88
N SER A 94 1.50 7.60 8.82
CA SER A 94 0.05 7.37 8.87
C SER A 94 -0.33 6.00 9.44
N LEU A 95 0.63 5.08 9.50
CA LEU A 95 0.43 3.78 10.14
C LEU A 95 0.21 3.96 11.64
N ALA A 96 -0.90 3.45 12.14
CA ALA A 96 -1.22 3.50 13.57
C ALA A 96 -0.41 2.43 14.34
N ALA A 97 0.91 2.54 14.32
CA ALA A 97 1.86 1.65 14.98
C ALA A 97 3.07 2.44 15.48
N SER A 98 3.76 1.88 16.48
CA SER A 98 5.03 2.46 16.93
C SER A 98 6.11 2.34 15.85
N GLU A 99 7.10 3.23 15.87
CA GLU A 99 8.21 3.18 14.90
C GLU A 99 9.04 1.89 14.99
N LYS A 100 9.02 1.18 16.13
CA LYS A 100 9.63 -0.15 16.25
C LYS A 100 9.03 -1.18 15.28
N ILE A 101 7.75 -1.03 14.95
CA ILE A 101 7.09 -1.92 13.97
C ILE A 101 7.68 -1.73 12.57
N TRP A 102 8.22 -0.56 12.26
CA TRP A 102 8.84 -0.29 10.95
C TRP A 102 10.07 -1.15 10.67
N ASP A 103 10.75 -1.63 11.70
CA ASP A 103 11.95 -2.48 11.56
C ASP A 103 11.59 -3.91 11.08
N SER A 104 10.31 -4.30 11.23
CA SER A 104 9.83 -5.62 10.84
C SER A 104 8.71 -5.57 9.80
N ALA A 105 7.76 -4.62 9.90
CA ALA A 105 6.67 -4.51 8.95
C ALA A 105 7.20 -4.26 7.55
N SER A 106 6.73 -5.07 6.59
CA SER A 106 7.22 -5.03 5.21
C SER A 106 6.24 -4.36 4.25
N VAL A 107 6.77 -3.90 3.12
CA VAL A 107 5.99 -3.32 2.00
C VAL A 107 4.93 -4.32 1.55
N GLY A 108 5.34 -5.55 1.21
CA GLY A 108 4.43 -6.59 0.75
C GLY A 108 3.41 -7.00 1.80
N GLY A 109 3.85 -7.18 3.06
CA GLY A 109 2.93 -7.53 4.14
C GLY A 109 1.85 -6.47 4.36
N ASN A 110 2.18 -5.18 4.27
CA ASN A 110 1.20 -4.10 4.40
C ASN A 110 0.21 -4.05 3.23
N ILE A 111 0.68 -4.26 1.99
CA ILE A 111 -0.16 -4.26 0.79
C ILE A 111 -1.05 -5.50 0.75
N CYS A 112 -0.49 -6.70 0.94
CA CYS A 112 -1.24 -7.96 0.88
C CYS A 112 -2.27 -8.11 2.02
N LEU A 113 -2.04 -7.46 3.17
CA LEU A 113 -3.03 -7.40 4.24
C LEU A 113 -4.29 -6.62 3.83
N ALA A 114 -4.18 -5.75 2.84
CA ALA A 114 -5.27 -5.00 2.23
C ALA A 114 -6.21 -4.31 3.24
N LEU A 115 -5.65 -3.74 4.31
CA LEU A 115 -6.45 -2.89 5.21
C LEU A 115 -6.72 -1.52 4.54
N PRO A 116 -7.92 -0.94 4.69
CA PRO A 116 -8.25 0.37 4.14
C PRO A 116 -7.22 1.46 4.47
N ALA A 117 -6.71 1.47 5.71
CA ALA A 117 -5.68 2.39 6.18
C ALA A 117 -4.24 1.87 5.95
N GLY A 118 -4.02 1.02 4.96
CA GLY A 118 -2.71 0.50 4.58
C GLY A 118 -1.77 1.63 4.12
N ALA A 119 -0.75 1.91 4.93
CA ALA A 119 0.17 3.03 4.67
C ALA A 119 0.95 2.85 3.36
N LEU A 120 1.44 1.63 3.11
CA LEU A 120 2.19 1.32 1.89
C LEU A 120 1.27 1.09 0.68
N THR A 121 0.04 0.66 0.89
CA THR A 121 -1.00 0.69 -0.16
C THR A 121 -1.25 2.12 -0.62
N SER A 122 -1.40 3.08 0.32
CA SER A 122 -1.59 4.50 -0.01
C SER A 122 -0.42 5.06 -0.81
N PHE A 123 0.82 4.74 -0.41
CA PHE A 123 2.04 5.13 -1.13
C PHE A 123 2.07 4.53 -2.53
N ALA A 124 1.87 3.21 -2.65
CA ALA A 124 2.00 2.49 -3.91
C ALA A 124 0.93 2.91 -4.93
N VAL A 125 -0.33 3.05 -4.50
CA VAL A 125 -1.43 3.47 -5.41
C VAL A 125 -1.26 4.92 -5.85
N ALA A 126 -0.84 5.82 -4.96
CA ALA A 126 -0.63 7.23 -5.31
C ALA A 126 0.46 7.43 -6.36
N LEU A 127 1.45 6.53 -6.40
CA LEU A 127 2.55 6.56 -7.35
C LEU A 127 2.39 5.54 -8.50
N ASP A 128 1.16 5.12 -8.79
CA ASP A 128 0.87 4.18 -9.88
C ASP A 128 1.78 2.94 -9.89
N ALA A 129 2.12 2.43 -8.69
CA ALA A 129 3.04 1.32 -8.54
C ALA A 129 2.50 0.03 -9.15
N THR A 130 3.40 -0.73 -9.77
CA THR A 130 3.14 -2.04 -10.37
C THR A 130 3.63 -3.14 -9.45
N ALA A 131 2.75 -4.07 -9.11
CA ALA A 131 3.07 -5.30 -8.40
C ALA A 131 3.59 -6.37 -9.36
N LEU A 132 4.68 -7.05 -9.00
CA LEU A 132 5.15 -8.28 -9.62
C LEU A 132 4.73 -9.44 -8.73
N VAL A 133 3.90 -10.32 -9.25
CA VAL A 133 3.40 -11.50 -8.56
C VAL A 133 3.99 -12.75 -9.19
N TRP A 134 4.57 -13.62 -8.38
CA TRP A 134 4.95 -14.96 -8.78
C TRP A 134 3.78 -15.91 -8.61
N THR A 135 3.46 -16.66 -9.66
CA THR A 135 2.36 -17.61 -9.67
C THR A 135 2.86 -19.05 -9.41
N PRO A 136 2.02 -19.93 -8.86
CA PRO A 136 2.43 -21.28 -8.44
C PRO A 136 2.86 -22.20 -9.61
N ASP A 137 2.47 -21.88 -10.83
CA ASP A 137 2.89 -22.58 -12.06
C ASP A 137 4.30 -22.19 -12.55
N GLY A 138 5.00 -21.33 -11.79
CA GLY A 138 6.33 -20.83 -12.16
C GLY A 138 6.27 -19.56 -13.04
N GLY A 139 5.08 -19.08 -13.40
CA GLY A 139 4.86 -17.85 -14.17
C GLY A 139 4.94 -16.58 -13.34
N GLU A 140 4.79 -15.44 -14.01
CA GLU A 140 4.75 -14.12 -13.42
C GLU A 140 3.57 -13.32 -14.00
N ARG A 141 2.96 -12.49 -13.17
CA ARG A 141 2.05 -11.47 -13.66
C ARG A 141 2.38 -10.11 -13.06
N ARG A 142 2.09 -9.07 -13.82
CA ARG A 142 2.23 -7.68 -13.38
C ARG A 142 0.86 -7.02 -13.39
N GLU A 143 0.55 -6.30 -12.33
CA GLU A 143 -0.70 -5.56 -12.22
C GLU A 143 -0.50 -4.29 -11.39
N PRO A 144 -1.32 -3.23 -11.62
CA PRO A 144 -1.30 -2.07 -10.74
C PRO A 144 -1.65 -2.48 -9.28
N VAL A 145 -0.96 -1.89 -8.30
CA VAL A 145 -1.31 -2.13 -6.88
C VAL A 145 -2.75 -1.71 -6.58
N ALA A 146 -3.27 -0.72 -7.31
CA ALA A 146 -4.69 -0.33 -7.22
C ALA A 146 -5.65 -1.47 -7.61
N SER A 147 -5.27 -2.35 -8.53
CA SER A 147 -6.04 -3.52 -8.95
C SER A 147 -5.78 -4.74 -8.07
N LEU A 148 -4.60 -4.80 -7.45
CA LEU A 148 -4.27 -5.89 -6.53
C LEU A 148 -5.10 -5.84 -5.25
N VAL A 149 -5.35 -4.64 -4.69
CA VAL A 149 -6.17 -4.47 -3.48
C VAL A 149 -7.63 -4.26 -3.87
N THR A 150 -8.44 -5.29 -3.75
CA THR A 150 -9.81 -5.35 -4.27
C THR A 150 -10.90 -5.10 -3.21
N GLY A 151 -10.53 -5.07 -1.94
CA GLY A 151 -11.47 -4.84 -0.83
C GLY A 151 -10.78 -4.95 0.52
N VAL A 152 -11.57 -4.83 1.59
CA VAL A 152 -11.07 -4.97 2.95
C VAL A 152 -10.53 -6.37 3.18
N ARG A 153 -9.24 -6.49 3.42
CA ARG A 153 -8.50 -7.76 3.58
C ARG A 153 -8.65 -8.70 2.37
N THR A 154 -8.86 -8.13 1.20
CA THR A 154 -9.08 -8.87 -0.04
C THR A 154 -8.16 -8.35 -1.13
N THR A 155 -7.52 -9.27 -1.82
CA THR A 155 -6.62 -8.98 -2.95
C THR A 155 -6.96 -9.86 -4.15
N SER A 156 -6.38 -9.54 -5.32
CA SER A 156 -6.41 -10.37 -6.53
C SER A 156 -5.51 -11.60 -6.44
N LEU A 157 -4.74 -11.77 -5.35
CA LEU A 157 -3.83 -12.90 -5.17
C LEU A 157 -4.62 -14.21 -5.03
N GLY A 158 -4.33 -15.18 -5.88
CA GLY A 158 -4.83 -16.53 -5.78
C GLY A 158 -4.03 -17.40 -4.81
N LEU A 159 -4.53 -18.62 -4.57
CA LEU A 159 -3.80 -19.60 -3.78
C LEU A 159 -2.44 -19.91 -4.40
N GLY A 160 -1.39 -19.77 -3.63
CA GLY A 160 -0.01 -20.01 -4.07
C GLY A 160 0.68 -18.79 -4.70
N ASP A 161 -0.05 -17.71 -4.95
CA ASP A 161 0.55 -16.46 -5.43
C ASP A 161 1.42 -15.81 -4.36
N VAL A 162 2.55 -15.26 -4.77
CA VAL A 162 3.47 -14.52 -3.89
C VAL A 162 3.79 -13.16 -4.50
N LEU A 163 3.46 -12.09 -3.78
CA LEU A 163 3.94 -10.76 -4.16
C LEU A 163 5.46 -10.72 -4.04
N ARG A 164 6.16 -10.56 -5.17
CA ARG A 164 7.63 -10.52 -5.23
C ARG A 164 8.18 -9.13 -4.98
N SER A 165 7.62 -8.13 -5.65
CA SER A 165 8.06 -6.74 -5.57
C SER A 165 6.98 -5.76 -6.01
N VAL A 166 7.23 -4.51 -5.67
CA VAL A 166 6.43 -3.36 -6.12
C VAL A 166 7.38 -2.35 -6.74
N SER A 167 7.09 -1.88 -7.96
CA SER A 167 7.93 -0.91 -8.66
C SER A 167 7.17 0.38 -8.99
N VAL A 168 7.90 1.49 -8.92
CA VAL A 168 7.44 2.84 -9.27
C VAL A 168 8.36 3.40 -10.35
N ALA A 169 7.81 3.88 -11.45
CA ALA A 169 8.56 4.43 -12.56
C ALA A 169 9.23 5.78 -12.20
N SER A 170 10.41 6.06 -12.77
CA SER A 170 11.18 7.26 -12.45
C SER A 170 10.46 8.55 -12.81
N GLU A 171 9.72 8.56 -13.92
CA GLU A 171 8.88 9.70 -14.31
C GLU A 171 7.79 10.00 -13.28
N VAL A 172 7.20 8.97 -12.64
CA VAL A 172 6.20 9.16 -11.58
C VAL A 172 6.85 9.67 -10.30
N LEU A 173 8.05 9.19 -9.96
CA LEU A 173 8.80 9.65 -8.80
C LEU A 173 9.22 11.13 -8.92
N ALA A 174 9.40 11.64 -10.15
CA ALA A 174 9.72 13.04 -10.41
C ALA A 174 8.53 13.99 -10.21
N GLN A 175 7.31 13.47 -10.22
CA GLN A 175 6.09 14.29 -10.16
C GLN A 175 5.81 14.81 -8.75
N PRO A 176 5.36 16.08 -8.61
CA PRO A 176 5.01 16.64 -7.32
C PRO A 176 3.74 16.00 -6.76
N VAL A 177 3.74 15.81 -5.43
CA VAL A 177 2.61 15.20 -4.69
C VAL A 177 2.21 16.06 -3.50
N ALA A 178 0.90 16.08 -3.22
CA ALA A 178 0.31 16.61 -2.01
C ALA A 178 -0.35 15.48 -1.22
N PHE A 179 -0.18 15.49 0.10
CA PHE A 179 -0.70 14.45 0.99
C PHE A 179 -1.56 15.08 2.08
N ARG A 180 -2.75 14.55 2.28
CA ARG A 180 -3.64 14.92 3.39
C ARG A 180 -4.14 13.68 4.11
N ARG A 181 -4.26 13.80 5.42
CA ARG A 181 -4.73 12.72 6.30
C ARG A 181 -5.59 13.31 7.41
N ILE A 182 -6.62 12.57 7.80
CA ILE A 182 -7.39 12.84 9.01
C ILE A 182 -7.64 11.54 9.79
N ALA A 183 -7.74 11.66 11.10
CA ALA A 183 -8.13 10.61 12.03
C ALA A 183 -8.94 11.23 13.16
N LEU A 184 -9.72 10.44 13.90
CA LEU A 184 -10.51 10.90 15.04
C LEU A 184 -9.62 11.40 16.19
N THR A 185 -8.40 10.89 16.30
CA THR A 185 -7.40 11.34 17.28
C THR A 185 -6.04 11.54 16.60
N ARG A 186 -5.16 12.32 17.21
CA ARG A 186 -3.83 12.64 16.66
C ARG A 186 -3.02 11.41 16.24
N HIS A 187 -3.06 10.37 17.04
CA HIS A 187 -2.31 9.12 16.82
C HIS A 187 -3.21 7.94 16.41
N GLY A 188 -4.47 8.20 16.12
CA GLY A 188 -5.44 7.19 15.70
C GLY A 188 -5.20 6.67 14.30
N ARG A 189 -5.85 5.54 13.98
CA ARG A 189 -5.91 5.01 12.63
C ARG A 189 -6.52 6.04 11.68
N SER A 190 -5.99 6.14 10.49
CA SER A 190 -6.47 7.08 9.48
C SER A 190 -7.93 6.79 9.10
N GLY A 191 -8.77 7.79 9.17
CA GLY A 191 -10.15 7.74 8.71
C GLY A 191 -10.30 8.11 7.24
N ALA A 192 -9.40 8.98 6.74
CA ALA A 192 -9.24 9.26 5.31
C ALA A 192 -7.79 9.67 5.02
N ILE A 193 -7.28 9.21 3.88
CA ILE A 193 -6.03 9.64 3.27
C ILE A 193 -6.34 10.03 1.83
N VAL A 194 -5.90 11.22 1.44
CA VAL A 194 -5.97 11.72 0.07
C VAL A 194 -4.57 12.12 -0.38
N VAL A 195 -4.15 11.57 -1.51
CA VAL A 195 -2.89 11.95 -2.16
C VAL A 195 -3.21 12.48 -3.54
N GLY A 196 -2.75 13.69 -3.85
CA GLY A 196 -2.74 14.20 -5.22
C GLY A 196 -1.36 14.05 -5.83
N ARG A 197 -1.31 13.82 -7.13
CA ARG A 197 -0.09 13.83 -7.93
C ARG A 197 -0.35 14.56 -9.23
N ARG A 198 0.51 15.52 -9.53
CA ARG A 198 0.41 16.27 -10.79
C ARG A 198 1.35 15.63 -11.80
N ASP A 199 0.81 15.23 -12.95
CA ASP A 199 1.62 14.68 -14.04
C ASP A 199 2.25 15.77 -14.91
N ASP A 200 3.21 15.38 -15.74
CA ASP A 200 3.96 16.31 -16.61
C ASP A 200 3.11 16.92 -17.72
N ALA A 201 1.97 16.31 -18.05
CA ALA A 201 1.00 16.84 -19.00
C ALA A 201 0.08 17.90 -18.37
N GLY A 202 0.20 18.15 -17.06
CA GLY A 202 -0.65 19.09 -16.32
C GLY A 202 -1.93 18.47 -15.76
N GLY A 203 -2.07 17.14 -15.86
CA GLY A 203 -3.15 16.38 -15.26
C GLY A 203 -3.02 16.25 -13.75
N LEU A 204 -4.12 15.91 -13.08
CA LEU A 204 -4.15 15.61 -11.65
C LEU A 204 -4.67 14.20 -11.43
N VAL A 205 -3.92 13.40 -10.68
CA VAL A 205 -4.37 12.11 -10.16
C VAL A 205 -4.67 12.27 -8.67
N VAL A 206 -5.87 11.93 -8.26
CA VAL A 206 -6.30 11.95 -6.85
C VAL A 206 -6.54 10.52 -6.39
N THR A 207 -5.78 10.09 -5.39
CA THR A 207 -5.88 8.76 -4.77
C THR A 207 -6.58 8.87 -3.43
N LEU A 208 -7.57 8.01 -3.22
CA LEU A 208 -8.32 7.88 -1.97
C LEU A 208 -8.01 6.55 -1.32
N THR A 209 -7.67 6.56 -0.04
CA THR A 209 -7.48 5.37 0.79
C THR A 209 -7.95 5.64 2.23
N ALA A 210 -7.94 4.63 3.06
CA ALA A 210 -8.38 4.66 4.45
C ALA A 210 -9.89 4.91 4.65
N GLY A 211 -10.49 5.79 3.87
CA GLY A 211 -11.91 6.12 3.96
C GLY A 211 -12.83 5.21 3.15
N VAL A 212 -12.28 4.40 2.28
CA VAL A 212 -12.96 3.53 1.30
C VAL A 212 -12.55 2.08 1.51
N THR A 213 -13.34 1.13 1.01
CA THR A 213 -13.08 -0.31 1.18
C THR A 213 -11.92 -0.82 0.33
N HIS A 214 -11.65 -0.18 -0.80
CA HIS A 214 -10.47 -0.41 -1.65
C HIS A 214 -9.94 0.93 -2.18
N PRO A 215 -8.70 1.01 -2.66
CA PRO A 215 -8.14 2.26 -3.17
C PRO A 215 -8.88 2.77 -4.41
N HIS A 216 -9.21 4.07 -4.44
CA HIS A 216 -9.71 4.74 -5.65
C HIS A 216 -8.63 5.63 -6.25
N ARG A 217 -8.52 5.58 -7.57
CA ARG A 217 -7.65 6.43 -8.37
C ARG A 217 -8.50 7.23 -9.37
N LEU A 218 -8.65 8.53 -9.11
CA LEU A 218 -9.38 9.46 -9.95
C LEU A 218 -8.38 10.26 -10.79
N ALA A 219 -8.44 10.12 -12.11
CA ALA A 219 -7.52 10.80 -13.03
C ALA A 219 -8.26 11.89 -13.81
N PHE A 220 -7.67 13.07 -13.83
CA PHE A 220 -8.16 14.24 -14.55
C PHE A 220 -7.09 14.70 -15.55
N PRO A 221 -7.45 14.99 -16.83
CA PRO A 221 -6.48 15.39 -17.85
C PRO A 221 -5.88 16.79 -17.60
N THR A 222 -6.54 17.59 -16.76
CA THR A 222 -6.08 18.88 -16.25
C THR A 222 -6.45 18.98 -14.78
N VAL A 223 -5.96 19.98 -14.06
CA VAL A 223 -6.44 20.23 -12.70
C VAL A 223 -7.94 20.49 -12.75
N PRO A 224 -8.77 19.64 -12.11
CA PRO A 224 -10.23 19.79 -12.19
C PRO A 224 -10.71 21.06 -11.46
N THR A 225 -11.84 21.60 -11.89
CA THR A 225 -12.55 22.58 -11.09
C THR A 225 -13.07 21.95 -9.78
N PRO A 226 -13.38 22.75 -8.75
CA PRO A 226 -14.00 22.22 -7.52
C PRO A 226 -15.27 21.40 -7.77
N THR A 227 -16.06 21.79 -8.79
CA THR A 227 -17.30 21.08 -9.16
C THR A 227 -17.02 19.72 -9.79
N GLU A 228 -16.06 19.62 -10.69
CA GLU A 228 -15.66 18.37 -11.34
C GLU A 228 -15.05 17.40 -10.32
N LEU A 229 -14.17 17.88 -9.44
CA LEU A 229 -13.60 17.06 -8.36
C LEU A 229 -14.69 16.54 -7.44
N ARG A 230 -15.61 17.42 -7.02
CA ARG A 230 -16.75 17.04 -6.17
C ARG A 230 -17.61 15.96 -6.83
N ALA A 231 -17.97 16.13 -8.10
CA ALA A 231 -18.80 15.17 -8.83
C ALA A 231 -18.13 13.78 -8.91
N ALA A 232 -16.82 13.73 -9.16
CA ALA A 232 -16.07 12.48 -9.18
C ALA A 232 -16.03 11.78 -7.81
N LEU A 233 -15.89 12.56 -6.72
CA LEU A 233 -15.88 12.04 -5.35
C LEU A 233 -17.28 11.60 -4.89
N GLU A 234 -18.33 12.23 -5.37
CA GLU A 234 -19.72 11.87 -5.06
C GLU A 234 -20.15 10.55 -5.73
N ALA A 235 -19.46 10.15 -6.80
CA ALA A 235 -19.65 8.86 -7.45
C ALA A 235 -19.01 7.66 -6.68
N VAL A 236 -18.19 7.93 -5.66
CA VAL A 236 -17.63 6.89 -4.77
C VAL A 236 -18.70 6.48 -3.78
N ASP A 237 -19.01 5.18 -3.70
CA ASP A 237 -20.12 4.63 -2.89
C ASP A 237 -19.69 3.58 -1.86
N ASP A 238 -18.43 3.14 -1.87
CA ASP A 238 -17.89 2.09 -1.00
C ASP A 238 -17.20 2.63 0.26
N TRP A 239 -17.80 3.62 0.92
CA TRP A 239 -17.27 4.22 2.14
C TRP A 239 -17.19 3.21 3.28
N TYR A 240 -15.99 3.09 3.86
CA TYR A 240 -15.71 2.11 4.90
C TYR A 240 -16.34 2.50 6.24
N ASP A 241 -16.93 1.51 6.93
CA ASP A 241 -17.51 1.67 8.27
C ASP A 241 -16.71 0.88 9.31
N ASP A 242 -16.13 1.58 10.28
CA ASP A 242 -15.45 0.98 11.43
C ASP A 242 -15.41 1.97 12.61
N PRO A 243 -14.93 1.57 13.80
CA PRO A 243 -14.81 2.48 14.97
C PRO A 243 -13.92 3.70 14.75
N HIS A 244 -13.20 3.79 13.63
CA HIS A 244 -12.31 4.93 13.30
C HIS A 244 -12.97 5.95 12.38
N GLY A 245 -14.24 5.78 12.04
CA GLY A 245 -15.04 6.76 11.29
C GLY A 245 -16.23 6.15 10.57
N ALA A 246 -17.41 6.76 10.74
CA ALA A 246 -18.60 6.41 9.99
C ALA A 246 -18.49 6.83 8.52
N PRO A 247 -19.20 6.16 7.59
CA PRO A 247 -19.15 6.42 6.14
C PRO A 247 -19.39 7.89 5.78
N GLU A 248 -20.39 8.54 6.37
CA GLU A 248 -20.73 9.94 6.08
C GLU A 248 -19.61 10.88 6.51
N TRP A 249 -18.99 10.64 7.67
CA TRP A 249 -17.86 11.43 8.14
C TRP A 249 -16.63 11.24 7.22
N ARG A 250 -16.34 10.00 6.83
CA ARG A 250 -15.23 9.69 5.90
C ARG A 250 -15.42 10.38 4.55
N ARG A 251 -16.64 10.32 4.00
CA ARG A 251 -17.02 11.02 2.77
C ARG A 251 -16.82 12.53 2.90
N ALA A 252 -17.36 13.15 3.94
CA ALA A 252 -17.24 14.58 4.17
C ALA A 252 -15.79 15.04 4.34
N MET A 253 -14.99 14.26 5.08
CA MET A 253 -13.57 14.55 5.28
C MET A 253 -12.76 14.35 3.99
N THR A 254 -13.03 13.31 3.22
CA THR A 254 -12.36 13.06 1.94
C THR A 254 -12.62 14.21 0.95
N LEU A 255 -13.85 14.68 0.82
CA LEU A 255 -14.19 15.85 0.01
C LEU A 255 -13.35 17.08 0.41
N ARG A 256 -13.26 17.37 1.70
CA ARG A 256 -12.47 18.50 2.23
C ARG A 256 -10.98 18.33 1.94
N LEU A 257 -10.42 17.13 2.18
CA LEU A 257 -9.00 16.86 1.99
C LEU A 257 -8.62 16.88 0.50
N ALA A 258 -9.49 16.40 -0.37
CA ALA A 258 -9.27 16.40 -1.82
C ALA A 258 -9.23 17.83 -2.38
N GLU A 259 -10.09 18.72 -1.90
CA GLU A 259 -10.04 20.13 -2.31
C GLU A 259 -8.72 20.79 -1.89
N GLN A 260 -8.25 20.55 -0.66
CA GLN A 260 -6.95 21.06 -0.20
C GLN A 260 -5.77 20.51 -1.05
N VAL A 261 -5.86 19.27 -1.51
CA VAL A 261 -4.87 18.65 -2.40
C VAL A 261 -4.92 19.31 -3.78
N ARG A 262 -6.13 19.52 -4.31
CA ARG A 262 -6.34 20.20 -5.58
C ARG A 262 -5.75 21.62 -5.56
N GLU A 263 -6.05 22.41 -4.52
CA GLU A 263 -5.55 23.78 -4.36
C GLU A 263 -4.02 23.85 -4.26
N GLU A 264 -3.37 22.89 -3.58
CA GLU A 264 -1.92 22.84 -3.44
C GLU A 264 -1.20 22.52 -4.77
N LEU A 265 -1.86 21.76 -5.66
CA LEU A 265 -1.30 21.30 -6.93
C LEU A 265 -1.85 22.07 -8.15
N ALA A 266 -2.65 23.09 -7.93
CA ALA A 266 -3.24 23.92 -9.01
C ALA A 266 -2.22 24.78 -9.78
#